data_010b03c8e3c24e2939bfa3fa1b35366f
#
_entry.id   010b03c8e3c24e2939bfa3fa1b35366f
#
_cell.length_a   1.000
_cell.length_b   1.000
_cell.length_c   1.000
_cell.angle_alpha   90.00
_cell.angle_beta   90.00
_cell.angle_gamma   90.00
#
_symmetry.space_group_name_H-M   'P 1'
#
loop_
_entity.id
_entity.type
_entity.pdbx_description
1 polymer ?
#
loop_
_entity_poly.entity_id
_entity_poly.type
_entity_poly.pdbx_seq_one_letter_code
_entity_poly.pdbx_strand_id
1 'polypeptide(L)'
;MSGGINPDVHLFTQSKGLLDWDEKDLTYKPAQAFQPTITLGSASGQFDFNAINKEINEKLVIFGIKPVQIKLELNTSHKLKIEKLWEVLPQKQTIWSKSFIDLQNDVTTKDIRQAISEGFDRIEHLKRYTTNSMGTDQGKISSINALGIVSDLLDKKVNEVGTTIYRPPYAPLSFSAIAGRNCYEFYDPERKSPIHIWHLNNGAIFEDVGQWKRPWYFQINKDETMHGAVQRESKNVRENAGILDGSTLGKIEIKGEDALEFMNLIYTNSFTKMKQGSARYALMLGEDGMVKDDGIICKISDQHFIATTTTGAVSYTHLTLPTKA
;
A
#
# COMPACT_ATOMS: atom_id res chain seq x y z
N MET A 1 -17.34 -32.01 0.84
CA MET A 1 -15.99 -32.14 0.30
C MET A 1 -15.09 -31.20 1.06
N SER A 2 -13.92 -31.64 1.48
CA SER A 2 -12.90 -30.82 2.14
C SER A 2 -11.79 -30.57 1.15
N GLY A 3 -11.29 -29.35 1.04
CA GLY A 3 -10.11 -29.03 0.23
C GLY A 3 -8.87 -29.75 0.78
N GLY A 4 -7.87 -29.94 -0.06
CA GLY A 4 -6.58 -30.51 0.35
C GLY A 4 -5.83 -29.57 1.30
N ILE A 5 -4.84 -30.12 2.00
CA ILE A 5 -3.90 -29.34 2.83
C ILE A 5 -2.64 -29.14 2.00
N ASN A 6 -2.31 -27.91 1.68
CA ASN A 6 -1.10 -27.57 0.94
C ASN A 6 0.02 -27.16 1.93
N PRO A 7 1.27 -27.55 1.68
CA PRO A 7 2.43 -27.00 2.38
C PRO A 7 2.50 -25.48 2.24
N ASP A 8 2.88 -24.81 3.31
CA ASP A 8 3.09 -23.37 3.30
C ASP A 8 4.51 -23.06 2.80
N VAL A 9 4.61 -22.94 1.48
CA VAL A 9 5.89 -22.81 0.76
C VAL A 9 6.24 -21.37 0.35
N HIS A 10 5.47 -20.38 0.82
CA HIS A 10 5.63 -19.00 0.34
C HIS A 10 6.99 -18.40 0.65
N LEU A 11 7.52 -18.56 1.87
CA LEU A 11 8.86 -18.07 2.23
C LEU A 11 9.96 -18.79 1.44
N PHE A 12 9.78 -20.10 1.22
CA PHE A 12 10.73 -20.87 0.44
C PHE A 12 10.80 -20.40 -1.02
N THR A 13 9.65 -20.14 -1.66
CA THR A 13 9.60 -19.62 -3.03
C THR A 13 10.09 -18.17 -3.14
N GLN A 14 9.84 -17.33 -2.13
CA GLN A 14 10.40 -15.97 -2.07
C GLN A 14 11.91 -15.96 -1.95
N SER A 15 12.50 -16.98 -1.31
CA SER A 15 13.96 -17.19 -1.29
C SER A 15 14.51 -17.81 -2.60
N LYS A 16 13.69 -17.85 -3.65
CA LYS A 16 13.96 -18.48 -4.96
C LYS A 16 14.07 -20.00 -4.94
N GLY A 17 13.59 -20.66 -3.88
CA GLY A 17 13.53 -22.10 -3.81
C GLY A 17 12.62 -22.69 -4.89
N LEU A 18 13.05 -23.81 -5.50
CA LEU A 18 12.27 -24.53 -6.48
C LEU A 18 11.36 -25.53 -5.79
N LEU A 19 10.16 -25.68 -6.32
CA LEU A 19 9.17 -26.63 -5.87
C LEU A 19 9.09 -27.80 -6.84
N ASP A 20 8.72 -28.97 -6.31
CA ASP A 20 8.39 -30.15 -7.09
C ASP A 20 6.97 -30.60 -6.78
N TRP A 21 6.28 -31.12 -7.79
CA TRP A 21 4.90 -31.57 -7.68
C TRP A 21 4.84 -33.02 -7.21
N ASP A 22 4.12 -33.26 -6.15
CA ASP A 22 3.84 -34.59 -5.63
C ASP A 22 2.48 -35.09 -6.14
N GLU A 23 2.49 -36.03 -7.08
CA GLU A 23 1.26 -36.61 -7.67
C GLU A 23 0.40 -37.37 -6.66
N LYS A 24 0.99 -37.84 -5.56
CA LYS A 24 0.26 -38.60 -4.53
C LYS A 24 -0.52 -37.69 -3.60
N ASP A 25 0.10 -36.59 -3.24
CA ASP A 25 -0.50 -35.61 -2.31
C ASP A 25 -1.15 -34.45 -3.05
N LEU A 26 -1.06 -34.42 -4.39
CA LEU A 26 -1.58 -33.37 -5.27
C LEU A 26 -1.20 -31.96 -4.79
N THR A 27 0.07 -31.76 -4.49
CA THR A 27 0.57 -30.51 -3.95
C THR A 27 2.04 -30.28 -4.29
N TYR A 28 2.49 -29.04 -4.17
CA TYR A 28 3.90 -28.69 -4.30
C TYR A 28 4.64 -28.87 -3.00
N LYS A 29 5.86 -29.42 -3.07
CA LYS A 29 6.80 -29.57 -1.96
C LYS A 29 8.12 -28.85 -2.27
N PRO A 30 8.83 -28.32 -1.25
CA PRO A 30 10.17 -27.78 -1.44
C PRO A 30 11.13 -28.83 -2.03
N ALA A 31 11.83 -28.46 -3.11
CA ALA A 31 12.78 -29.36 -3.78
C ALA A 31 14.22 -28.87 -3.65
N GLN A 32 14.54 -27.68 -4.19
CA GLN A 32 15.90 -27.17 -4.19
C GLN A 32 15.93 -25.74 -3.60
N ALA A 33 16.75 -25.56 -2.57
CA ALA A 33 17.02 -24.24 -1.99
C ALA A 33 18.28 -23.64 -2.60
N PHE A 34 18.25 -22.31 -2.88
CA PHE A 34 19.41 -21.54 -3.35
C PHE A 34 20.01 -20.66 -2.24
N GLN A 35 19.31 -20.53 -1.13
CA GLN A 35 19.77 -19.83 0.06
C GLN A 35 19.89 -20.82 1.21
N PRO A 36 20.61 -20.51 2.29
CA PRO A 36 20.69 -21.34 3.50
C PRO A 36 19.33 -21.45 4.19
N THR A 37 18.41 -22.21 3.60
CA THR A 37 17.03 -22.38 4.04
C THR A 37 16.72 -23.85 4.23
N ILE A 38 16.14 -24.20 5.37
CA ILE A 38 15.64 -25.54 5.68
C ILE A 38 14.13 -25.41 5.94
N THR A 39 13.34 -26.18 5.23
CA THR A 39 11.90 -26.31 5.46
C THR A 39 11.61 -27.54 6.29
N LEU A 40 10.70 -27.43 7.24
CA LEU A 40 10.35 -28.49 8.19
C LEU A 40 8.83 -28.56 8.37
N GLY A 41 8.34 -29.71 8.79
CA GLY A 41 6.96 -29.93 9.16
C GLY A 41 6.01 -29.74 7.97
N SER A 42 4.88 -29.05 8.19
CA SER A 42 3.88 -28.84 7.14
C SER A 42 4.40 -28.05 5.93
N ALA A 43 5.41 -27.21 6.12
CA ALA A 43 6.08 -26.49 5.03
C ALA A 43 6.92 -27.42 4.13
N SER A 44 7.38 -28.57 4.62
CA SER A 44 8.02 -29.64 3.84
C SER A 44 7.03 -30.69 3.30
N GLY A 45 5.75 -30.54 3.61
CA GLY A 45 4.71 -31.52 3.30
C GLY A 45 4.64 -32.70 4.28
N GLN A 46 5.26 -32.57 5.46
CA GLN A 46 5.17 -33.57 6.52
C GLN A 46 4.10 -33.17 7.53
N PHE A 47 3.08 -34.03 7.71
CA PHE A 47 1.95 -33.79 8.60
C PHE A 47 1.88 -34.76 9.78
N ASP A 48 2.72 -35.81 9.79
CA ASP A 48 2.85 -36.72 10.94
C ASP A 48 3.72 -36.10 12.03
N PHE A 49 3.18 -35.98 13.23
CA PHE A 49 3.84 -35.29 14.34
C PHE A 49 5.14 -35.95 14.80
N ASN A 50 5.19 -37.28 14.79
CA ASN A 50 6.38 -38.00 15.19
C ASN A 50 7.49 -37.89 14.14
N ALA A 51 7.10 -37.89 12.85
CA ALA A 51 8.01 -37.66 11.75
C ALA A 51 8.54 -36.22 11.75
N ILE A 52 7.70 -35.24 12.03
CA ILE A 52 8.08 -33.80 12.18
C ILE A 52 9.11 -33.68 13.34
N ASN A 53 8.82 -34.27 14.51
CA ASN A 53 9.73 -34.19 15.65
C ASN A 53 11.08 -34.82 15.35
N LYS A 54 11.11 -35.96 14.67
CA LYS A 54 12.34 -36.58 14.23
C LYS A 54 13.10 -35.67 13.24
N GLU A 55 12.45 -35.16 12.23
CA GLU A 55 13.03 -34.26 11.23
C GLU A 55 13.62 -32.98 11.86
N ILE A 56 12.88 -32.36 12.80
CA ILE A 56 13.37 -31.20 13.56
C ILE A 56 14.65 -31.54 14.31
N ASN A 57 14.66 -32.65 15.06
CA ASN A 57 15.82 -33.03 15.85
C ASN A 57 17.05 -33.32 14.98
N GLU A 58 16.89 -33.98 13.84
CA GLU A 58 17.96 -34.24 12.88
C GLU A 58 18.55 -32.91 12.32
N LYS A 59 17.72 -31.92 12.04
CA LYS A 59 18.15 -30.65 11.46
C LYS A 59 18.72 -29.69 12.51
N LEU A 60 18.22 -29.70 13.75
CA LEU A 60 18.74 -28.84 14.82
C LEU A 60 20.22 -29.14 15.16
N VAL A 61 20.65 -30.37 14.99
CA VAL A 61 22.06 -30.76 15.18
C VAL A 61 23.00 -29.98 14.24
N ILE A 62 22.54 -29.67 13.00
CA ILE A 62 23.34 -28.90 12.02
C ILE A 62 23.66 -27.49 12.56
N PHE A 63 22.76 -26.95 13.40
CA PHE A 63 22.93 -25.62 14.02
C PHE A 63 23.58 -25.69 15.41
N GLY A 64 24.08 -26.85 15.83
CA GLY A 64 24.68 -27.02 17.14
C GLY A 64 23.67 -27.01 18.29
N ILE A 65 22.38 -27.16 18.02
CA ILE A 65 21.31 -27.17 19.01
C ILE A 65 21.06 -28.63 19.47
N LYS A 66 20.98 -28.80 20.77
CA LYS A 66 20.71 -30.15 21.33
C LYS A 66 19.27 -30.59 21.00
N PRO A 67 19.08 -31.80 20.48
CA PRO A 67 17.76 -32.35 20.21
C PRO A 67 16.90 -32.43 21.48
N VAL A 68 15.62 -32.09 21.35
CA VAL A 68 14.62 -32.25 22.41
C VAL A 68 13.59 -33.27 21.95
N GLN A 69 13.53 -34.40 22.61
CA GLN A 69 12.50 -35.38 22.30
C GLN A 69 11.18 -35.02 22.99
N ILE A 70 10.21 -34.70 22.22
CA ILE A 70 8.83 -34.47 22.66
C ILE A 70 8.06 -35.76 22.39
N LYS A 71 7.68 -36.49 23.44
CA LYS A 71 6.77 -37.64 23.28
C LYS A 71 5.33 -37.12 23.26
N LEU A 72 4.71 -37.17 22.11
CA LEU A 72 3.29 -36.89 21.94
C LEU A 72 2.58 -38.18 21.52
N GLU A 73 1.70 -38.67 22.38
CA GLU A 73 0.81 -39.79 22.06
C GLU A 73 -0.40 -39.22 21.27
N LEU A 74 -0.20 -38.97 19.98
CA LEU A 74 -1.29 -38.58 19.09
C LEU A 74 -1.65 -39.76 18.21
N ASN A 75 -2.91 -40.14 18.22
CA ASN A 75 -3.46 -41.17 17.34
C ASN A 75 -3.66 -40.54 15.93
N THR A 76 -2.62 -40.54 15.11
CA THR A 76 -2.59 -39.86 13.78
C THR A 76 -2.70 -40.85 12.61
N SER A 77 -3.48 -41.91 12.71
CA SER A 77 -3.48 -42.99 11.74
C SER A 77 -4.42 -42.81 10.52
N HIS A 78 -5.01 -41.67 10.29
CA HIS A 78 -5.85 -41.47 9.11
C HIS A 78 -5.07 -40.85 7.94
N LYS A 79 -4.43 -41.68 7.11
CA LYS A 79 -4.00 -41.24 5.78
C LYS A 79 -5.24 -41.01 4.92
N LEU A 80 -5.62 -39.77 4.75
CA LEU A 80 -6.67 -39.39 3.81
C LEU A 80 -6.16 -39.71 2.39
N LYS A 81 -6.98 -40.41 1.60
CA LYS A 81 -6.72 -40.56 0.17
C LYS A 81 -7.18 -39.28 -0.51
N ILE A 82 -6.24 -38.56 -1.14
CA ILE A 82 -6.53 -37.38 -1.91
C ILE A 82 -6.88 -37.80 -3.33
N GLU A 83 -8.00 -37.28 -3.83
CA GLU A 83 -8.45 -37.53 -5.20
C GLU A 83 -8.48 -36.24 -5.99
N LYS A 84 -8.08 -36.33 -7.25
CA LYS A 84 -8.03 -35.20 -8.18
C LYS A 84 -9.44 -34.70 -8.48
N LEU A 85 -9.76 -33.47 -8.06
CA LEU A 85 -11.01 -32.78 -8.39
C LEU A 85 -10.75 -31.27 -8.50
N TRP A 86 -10.40 -30.80 -9.69
CA TRP A 86 -10.06 -29.39 -9.91
C TRP A 86 -11.28 -28.49 -10.11
N GLU A 87 -12.38 -29.05 -10.61
CA GLU A 87 -13.58 -28.32 -10.95
C GLU A 87 -14.82 -29.08 -10.52
N VAL A 88 -15.78 -28.39 -9.93
CA VAL A 88 -17.12 -28.92 -9.64
C VAL A 88 -18.09 -28.34 -10.66
N LEU A 89 -18.54 -29.17 -11.56
CA LEU A 89 -19.51 -28.77 -12.58
C LEU A 89 -20.93 -28.78 -12.00
N PRO A 90 -21.78 -27.78 -12.34
CA PRO A 90 -23.17 -27.77 -11.95
C PRO A 90 -23.94 -28.92 -12.64
N GLN A 91 -24.91 -29.48 -11.96
CA GLN A 91 -25.71 -30.63 -12.47
C GLN A 91 -26.42 -30.29 -13.78
N LYS A 92 -26.89 -29.06 -13.95
CA LYS A 92 -27.43 -28.55 -15.21
C LYS A 92 -26.53 -27.43 -15.69
N GLN A 93 -25.83 -27.67 -16.79
CA GLN A 93 -25.04 -26.65 -17.45
C GLN A 93 -25.94 -25.72 -18.26
N THR A 94 -25.90 -24.44 -17.96
CA THR A 94 -26.52 -23.38 -18.75
C THR A 94 -25.42 -22.34 -19.08
N ILE A 95 -25.73 -21.42 -19.98
CA ILE A 95 -24.81 -20.30 -20.28
C ILE A 95 -24.47 -19.46 -19.04
N TRP A 96 -25.33 -19.48 -18.02
CA TRP A 96 -25.20 -18.75 -16.75
C TRP A 96 -24.48 -19.55 -15.67
N SER A 97 -24.24 -20.84 -15.89
CA SER A 97 -23.55 -21.69 -14.92
C SER A 97 -22.11 -21.25 -14.74
N LYS A 98 -21.69 -21.06 -13.50
CA LYS A 98 -20.32 -20.65 -13.12
C LYS A 98 -19.75 -21.64 -12.12
N SER A 99 -18.49 -22.02 -12.31
CA SER A 99 -17.68 -22.74 -11.34
C SER A 99 -16.55 -21.80 -10.91
N PHE A 100 -16.66 -21.24 -9.70
CA PHE A 100 -15.68 -20.29 -9.19
C PHE A 100 -14.43 -21.02 -8.72
N ILE A 101 -13.26 -20.44 -9.04
CA ILE A 101 -11.95 -20.88 -8.58
C ILE A 101 -11.41 -19.89 -7.55
N ASP A 102 -11.44 -18.60 -7.88
CA ASP A 102 -11.03 -17.52 -7.01
C ASP A 102 -12.25 -16.71 -6.58
N LEU A 103 -12.61 -16.85 -5.30
CA LEU A 103 -13.78 -16.18 -4.73
C LEU A 103 -13.53 -14.71 -4.37
N GLN A 104 -12.26 -14.27 -4.31
CA GLN A 104 -11.92 -12.88 -4.02
C GLN A 104 -12.00 -11.99 -5.27
N ASN A 105 -11.67 -12.56 -6.43
CA ASN A 105 -11.68 -11.85 -7.70
C ASN A 105 -12.74 -12.38 -8.68
N ASP A 106 -13.67 -13.21 -8.20
CA ASP A 106 -14.76 -13.81 -9.01
C ASP A 106 -14.28 -14.56 -10.25
N VAL A 107 -13.07 -15.14 -10.22
CA VAL A 107 -12.53 -15.90 -11.36
C VAL A 107 -13.17 -17.26 -11.44
N THR A 108 -13.64 -17.62 -12.63
CA THR A 108 -14.29 -18.88 -12.92
C THR A 108 -13.43 -19.79 -13.81
N THR A 109 -13.82 -21.05 -13.93
CA THR A 109 -13.17 -21.98 -14.86
C THR A 109 -13.33 -21.56 -16.33
N LYS A 110 -14.38 -20.78 -16.64
CA LYS A 110 -14.57 -20.20 -17.99
C LYS A 110 -13.50 -19.18 -18.31
N ASP A 111 -13.12 -18.35 -17.32
CA ASP A 111 -12.08 -17.34 -17.50
C ASP A 111 -10.72 -17.99 -17.74
N ILE A 112 -10.43 -19.12 -17.06
CA ILE A 112 -9.23 -19.91 -17.32
C ILE A 112 -9.22 -20.46 -18.73
N ARG A 113 -10.34 -21.06 -19.19
CA ARG A 113 -10.47 -21.60 -20.55
C ARG A 113 -10.33 -20.51 -21.61
N GLN A 114 -10.93 -19.35 -21.36
CA GLN A 114 -10.80 -18.21 -22.25
C GLN A 114 -9.35 -17.74 -22.34
N ALA A 115 -8.66 -17.58 -21.21
CA ALA A 115 -7.25 -17.21 -21.20
C ALA A 115 -6.39 -18.15 -22.03
N ILE A 116 -6.58 -19.47 -21.88
CA ILE A 116 -5.87 -20.48 -22.69
C ILE A 116 -6.21 -20.35 -24.17
N SER A 117 -7.49 -20.15 -24.54
CA SER A 117 -7.89 -19.98 -25.94
C SER A 117 -7.31 -18.73 -26.59
N GLU A 118 -7.00 -17.70 -25.79
CA GLU A 118 -6.35 -16.47 -26.23
C GLU A 118 -4.81 -16.54 -26.20
N GLY A 119 -4.23 -17.69 -25.82
CA GLY A 119 -2.79 -17.95 -25.89
C GLY A 119 -2.02 -17.69 -24.60
N PHE A 120 -2.70 -17.46 -23.45
CA PHE A 120 -2.05 -17.31 -22.15
C PHE A 120 -1.79 -18.69 -21.52
N ASP A 121 -0.86 -19.45 -22.08
CA ASP A 121 -0.53 -20.83 -21.66
C ASP A 121 0.42 -20.92 -20.46
N ARG A 122 1.04 -19.81 -20.05
CA ARG A 122 1.91 -19.74 -18.88
C ARG A 122 1.14 -19.24 -17.68
N ILE A 123 1.22 -19.97 -16.57
CA ILE A 123 0.44 -19.66 -15.37
C ILE A 123 0.62 -18.23 -14.83
N GLU A 124 1.83 -17.66 -14.92
CA GLU A 124 2.09 -16.29 -14.48
C GLU A 124 1.41 -15.25 -15.39
N HIS A 125 1.26 -15.51 -16.68
CA HIS A 125 0.51 -14.64 -17.59
C HIS A 125 -0.99 -14.81 -17.39
N LEU A 126 -1.46 -16.06 -17.29
CA LEU A 126 -2.85 -16.38 -16.99
C LEU A 126 -3.31 -15.73 -15.68
N LYS A 127 -2.49 -15.80 -14.63
CA LYS A 127 -2.73 -15.11 -13.36
C LYS A 127 -3.00 -13.61 -13.53
N ARG A 128 -2.21 -12.93 -14.35
CA ARG A 128 -2.37 -11.49 -14.61
C ARG A 128 -3.57 -11.17 -15.48
N TYR A 129 -3.83 -12.02 -16.46
CA TYR A 129 -4.97 -11.84 -17.36
C TYR A 129 -6.31 -12.01 -16.63
N THR A 130 -6.44 -13.07 -15.82
CA THR A 130 -7.67 -13.41 -15.11
C THR A 130 -7.80 -12.79 -13.72
N THR A 131 -6.74 -12.21 -13.16
CA THR A 131 -6.59 -11.83 -11.76
C THR A 131 -6.64 -12.98 -10.75
N ASN A 132 -6.62 -14.23 -11.22
CA ASN A 132 -6.60 -15.40 -10.36
C ASN A 132 -5.40 -15.35 -9.39
N SER A 133 -5.65 -15.63 -8.12
CA SER A 133 -4.60 -15.66 -7.09
C SER A 133 -3.91 -14.31 -6.81
N MET A 134 -4.53 -13.20 -7.19
CA MET A 134 -4.02 -11.85 -6.94
C MET A 134 -4.63 -11.19 -5.70
N GLY A 135 -5.64 -11.79 -5.09
CA GLY A 135 -6.29 -11.28 -3.88
C GLY A 135 -5.41 -11.38 -2.63
N THR A 136 -5.97 -10.99 -1.49
CA THR A 136 -5.25 -10.96 -0.19
C THR A 136 -4.82 -12.34 0.29
N ASP A 137 -5.48 -13.41 -0.16
CA ASP A 137 -5.07 -14.79 0.14
C ASP A 137 -3.88 -15.27 -0.69
N GLN A 138 -3.47 -14.50 -1.71
CA GLN A 138 -2.35 -14.82 -2.61
C GLN A 138 -2.46 -16.22 -3.23
N GLY A 139 -3.70 -16.66 -3.52
CA GLY A 139 -3.96 -17.92 -4.18
C GLY A 139 -3.87 -19.18 -3.30
N LYS A 140 -3.90 -19.03 -1.97
CA LYS A 140 -3.93 -20.19 -1.05
C LYS A 140 -5.07 -21.17 -1.38
N ILE A 141 -6.22 -20.66 -1.81
CA ILE A 141 -7.40 -21.45 -2.17
C ILE A 141 -7.41 -21.79 -3.66
N SER A 142 -7.05 -20.83 -4.52
CA SER A 142 -7.30 -20.91 -5.97
C SER A 142 -6.14 -21.45 -6.80
N SER A 143 -4.88 -21.25 -6.36
CA SER A 143 -3.70 -21.52 -7.21
C SER A 143 -3.59 -22.97 -7.67
N ILE A 144 -3.74 -23.95 -6.77
CA ILE A 144 -3.61 -25.37 -7.13
C ILE A 144 -4.71 -25.82 -8.09
N ASN A 145 -5.94 -25.39 -7.84
CA ASN A 145 -7.06 -25.73 -8.71
C ASN A 145 -6.89 -25.14 -10.12
N ALA A 146 -6.45 -23.89 -10.20
CA ALA A 146 -6.15 -23.25 -11.48
C ALA A 146 -5.04 -23.99 -12.25
N LEU A 147 -3.94 -24.35 -11.55
CA LEU A 147 -2.85 -25.13 -12.14
C LEU A 147 -3.32 -26.48 -12.65
N GLY A 148 -4.14 -27.19 -11.88
CA GLY A 148 -4.71 -28.48 -12.29
C GLY A 148 -5.58 -28.37 -13.53
N ILE A 149 -6.43 -27.34 -13.62
CA ILE A 149 -7.27 -27.09 -14.80
C ILE A 149 -6.40 -26.74 -16.02
N VAL A 150 -5.39 -25.89 -15.86
CA VAL A 150 -4.47 -25.54 -16.96
C VAL A 150 -3.68 -26.76 -17.42
N SER A 151 -3.21 -27.61 -16.50
CA SER A 151 -2.54 -28.88 -16.78
C SER A 151 -3.42 -29.78 -17.66
N ASP A 152 -4.69 -29.97 -17.29
CA ASP A 152 -5.65 -30.77 -18.03
C ASP A 152 -6.00 -30.17 -19.41
N LEU A 153 -6.15 -28.84 -19.49
CA LEU A 153 -6.46 -28.16 -20.77
C LEU A 153 -5.32 -28.19 -21.79
N LEU A 154 -4.08 -28.15 -21.30
CA LEU A 154 -2.89 -28.14 -22.15
C LEU A 154 -2.30 -29.54 -22.37
N ASP A 155 -2.86 -30.59 -21.77
CA ASP A 155 -2.31 -31.95 -21.72
C ASP A 155 -0.83 -31.97 -21.30
N LYS A 156 -0.51 -31.20 -20.22
CA LYS A 156 0.83 -31.10 -19.67
C LYS A 156 0.82 -31.55 -18.20
N LYS A 157 1.96 -32.00 -17.70
CA LYS A 157 2.12 -32.25 -16.27
C LYS A 157 2.08 -30.93 -15.51
N VAL A 158 1.63 -30.95 -14.25
CA VAL A 158 1.53 -29.75 -13.40
C VAL A 158 2.89 -29.06 -13.26
N ASN A 159 4.00 -29.79 -13.13
CA ASN A 159 5.35 -29.23 -13.11
C ASN A 159 5.72 -28.46 -14.40
N GLU A 160 5.19 -28.86 -15.54
CA GLU A 160 5.48 -28.22 -16.83
C GLU A 160 4.68 -26.92 -17.02
N VAL A 161 3.53 -26.80 -16.37
CA VAL A 161 2.72 -25.57 -16.34
C VAL A 161 3.43 -24.49 -15.51
N GLY A 162 4.19 -24.90 -14.50
CA GLY A 162 4.93 -24.03 -13.61
C GLY A 162 4.15 -23.64 -12.34
N THR A 163 4.71 -22.72 -11.59
CA THR A 163 4.10 -22.21 -10.35
C THR A 163 4.08 -20.70 -10.33
N THR A 164 3.21 -20.13 -9.52
CA THR A 164 3.20 -18.69 -9.22
C THR A 164 4.00 -18.42 -7.94
N ILE A 165 4.67 -17.28 -7.90
CA ILE A 165 5.39 -16.81 -6.71
C ILE A 165 4.46 -15.92 -5.90
N TYR A 166 4.41 -16.17 -4.59
CA TYR A 166 3.69 -15.33 -3.65
C TYR A 166 4.40 -14.00 -3.47
N ARG A 167 3.62 -12.92 -3.33
CA ARG A 167 4.15 -11.57 -3.10
C ARG A 167 3.90 -11.14 -1.65
N PRO A 168 4.84 -10.43 -1.02
CA PRO A 168 4.59 -9.81 0.28
C PRO A 168 3.51 -8.72 0.19
N PRO A 169 2.66 -8.56 1.21
CA PRO A 169 2.53 -9.44 2.39
C PRO A 169 1.70 -10.68 2.04
N TYR A 170 2.24 -11.86 2.34
CA TYR A 170 1.54 -13.13 2.14
C TYR A 170 0.38 -13.33 3.13
N ALA A 171 0.57 -12.93 4.37
CA ALA A 171 -0.50 -12.79 5.35
C ALA A 171 -0.95 -11.32 5.40
N PRO A 172 -2.25 -11.03 5.47
CA PRO A 172 -2.73 -9.66 5.62
C PRO A 172 -2.11 -9.00 6.85
N LEU A 173 -1.59 -7.79 6.65
CA LEU A 173 -0.98 -6.98 7.71
C LEU A 173 -1.87 -5.77 7.97
N SER A 174 -2.07 -5.43 9.24
CA SER A 174 -2.71 -4.17 9.61
C SER A 174 -1.75 -2.99 9.38
N PHE A 175 -2.30 -1.82 9.12
CA PHE A 175 -1.49 -0.60 9.03
C PHE A 175 -0.70 -0.34 10.31
N SER A 176 -1.26 -0.66 11.48
CA SER A 176 -0.56 -0.53 12.76
C SER A 176 0.68 -1.43 12.87
N ALA A 177 0.65 -2.63 12.29
CA ALA A 177 1.81 -3.51 12.24
C ALA A 177 2.92 -2.96 11.32
N ILE A 178 2.53 -2.33 10.19
CA ILE A 178 3.46 -1.71 9.25
C ILE A 178 4.04 -0.41 9.82
N ALA A 179 3.23 0.37 10.53
CA ALA A 179 3.64 1.65 11.12
C ALA A 179 4.79 1.48 12.13
N GLY A 180 4.91 0.32 12.78
CA GLY A 180 5.98 0.02 13.73
C GLY A 180 5.96 1.00 14.91
N ARG A 181 7.00 1.83 15.04
CA ARG A 181 7.11 2.85 16.10
C ARG A 181 6.31 4.12 15.82
N ASN A 182 5.91 4.34 14.57
CA ASN A 182 5.12 5.49 14.15
C ASN A 182 3.62 5.19 14.34
N CYS A 183 3.22 5.04 15.61
CA CYS A 183 1.86 4.74 16.02
C CYS A 183 1.20 5.98 16.65
N TYR A 184 -0.12 6.00 16.71
CA TYR A 184 -0.91 7.07 17.32
C TYR A 184 -0.53 8.44 16.76
N GLU A 185 -0.09 9.34 17.63
CA GLU A 185 0.30 10.71 17.28
C GLU A 185 1.47 10.79 16.28
N PHE A 186 2.34 9.76 16.25
CA PHE A 186 3.44 9.69 15.28
C PHE A 186 3.02 9.11 13.91
N TYR A 187 1.90 8.40 13.86
CA TYR A 187 1.39 7.85 12.61
C TYR A 187 0.73 8.92 11.74
N ASP A 188 -0.10 9.75 12.36
CA ASP A 188 -0.77 10.89 11.71
C ASP A 188 -0.71 12.10 12.64
N PRO A 189 0.43 12.79 12.68
CA PRO A 189 0.64 13.89 13.62
C PRO A 189 -0.22 15.09 13.25
N GLU A 190 -0.98 15.59 14.22
CA GLU A 190 -1.70 16.86 14.10
C GLU A 190 -0.75 18.04 14.30
N ARG A 191 -0.70 18.92 13.31
CA ARG A 191 0.01 20.20 13.42
C ARG A 191 -0.94 21.31 13.84
N LYS A 192 -0.51 22.08 14.82
CA LYS A 192 -1.29 23.18 15.41
C LYS A 192 -0.49 24.48 15.30
N SER A 193 -1.18 25.58 15.00
CA SER A 193 -0.53 26.90 15.03
C SER A 193 -0.18 27.32 16.45
N PRO A 194 0.77 28.25 16.65
CA PRO A 194 1.13 28.74 18.00
C PRO A 194 -0.04 29.31 18.80
N ILE A 195 -1.08 29.79 18.11
CA ILE A 195 -2.28 30.37 18.73
C ILE A 195 -3.50 29.45 18.68
N HIS A 196 -3.31 28.16 18.42
CA HIS A 196 -4.38 27.17 18.32
C HIS A 196 -5.32 27.15 19.54
N ILE A 197 -4.77 27.22 20.74
CA ILE A 197 -5.55 27.26 21.99
C ILE A 197 -6.43 28.50 22.08
N TRP A 198 -5.93 29.66 21.62
CA TRP A 198 -6.74 30.88 21.54
C TRP A 198 -7.92 30.69 20.59
N HIS A 199 -7.70 30.11 19.39
CA HIS A 199 -8.75 29.82 18.47
C HIS A 199 -9.83 28.92 19.07
N LEU A 200 -9.41 27.83 19.73
CA LEU A 200 -10.32 26.90 20.43
C LEU A 200 -11.19 27.61 21.45
N ASN A 201 -10.58 28.44 22.30
CA ASN A 201 -11.26 29.18 23.35
C ASN A 201 -12.21 30.26 22.82
N ASN A 202 -12.05 30.69 21.56
CA ASN A 202 -12.89 31.67 20.91
C ASN A 202 -13.89 31.08 19.93
N GLY A 203 -14.16 29.77 20.01
CA GLY A 203 -15.21 29.12 19.22
C GLY A 203 -14.82 28.79 17.78
N ALA A 204 -13.54 28.68 17.48
CA ALA A 204 -13.10 28.25 16.16
C ALA A 204 -13.52 26.83 15.87
N ILE A 205 -14.09 26.62 14.68
CA ILE A 205 -14.24 25.32 14.04
C ILE A 205 -13.06 25.17 13.09
N PHE A 206 -12.45 24.00 13.13
CA PHE A 206 -11.23 23.73 12.36
C PHE A 206 -11.52 22.88 11.13
N GLU A 207 -10.74 23.13 10.09
CA GLU A 207 -10.60 22.24 8.93
C GLU A 207 -9.23 21.59 8.92
N ASP A 208 -9.13 20.40 8.35
CA ASP A 208 -7.87 19.70 8.14
C ASP A 208 -7.29 20.07 6.76
N VAL A 209 -6.13 20.72 6.77
CA VAL A 209 -5.37 21.02 5.56
C VAL A 209 -4.06 20.26 5.63
N GLY A 210 -4.03 19.07 5.05
CA GLY A 210 -3.00 18.08 5.34
C GLY A 210 -3.01 17.74 6.83
N GLN A 211 -1.88 17.85 7.49
CA GLN A 211 -1.76 17.61 8.95
C GLN A 211 -2.09 18.83 9.81
N TRP A 212 -2.38 19.97 9.21
CA TRP A 212 -2.64 21.20 9.95
C TRP A 212 -4.10 21.34 10.34
N LYS A 213 -4.37 21.63 11.61
CA LYS A 213 -5.66 22.13 12.09
C LYS A 213 -5.71 23.64 11.84
N ARG A 214 -6.42 24.06 10.80
CA ARG A 214 -6.57 25.46 10.45
C ARG A 214 -7.94 25.96 10.89
N PRO A 215 -8.06 27.13 11.58
CA PRO A 215 -9.36 27.69 11.90
C PRO A 215 -10.10 28.01 10.58
N TRP A 216 -11.31 27.49 10.46
CA TRP A 216 -12.14 27.65 9.27
C TRP A 216 -13.12 28.81 9.42
N TYR A 217 -13.86 28.81 10.54
CA TYR A 217 -14.75 29.89 10.95
C TYR A 217 -14.93 29.90 12.46
N PHE A 218 -15.46 30.99 13.02
CA PHE A 218 -15.71 31.13 14.46
C PHE A 218 -17.20 31.12 14.74
N GLN A 219 -17.69 30.18 15.55
CA GLN A 219 -19.06 30.10 16.00
C GLN A 219 -19.34 31.02 17.19
N ILE A 220 -20.37 31.83 17.12
CA ILE A 220 -20.81 32.65 18.27
C ILE A 220 -21.67 31.81 19.22
N ASN A 221 -22.48 30.91 18.70
CA ASN A 221 -23.32 30.00 19.47
C ASN A 221 -23.44 28.64 18.74
N LYS A 222 -23.91 27.62 19.46
CA LYS A 222 -24.00 26.25 18.92
C LYS A 222 -24.97 26.06 17.76
N ASP A 223 -25.91 26.97 17.58
CA ASP A 223 -26.94 26.88 16.54
C ASP A 223 -26.52 27.65 15.27
N GLU A 224 -25.43 28.41 15.31
CA GLU A 224 -24.91 29.13 14.15
C GLU A 224 -24.37 28.17 13.11
N THR A 225 -24.94 28.23 11.91
CA THR A 225 -24.44 27.43 10.77
C THR A 225 -23.15 28.04 10.22
N MET A 226 -22.36 27.21 9.51
CA MET A 226 -21.18 27.65 8.79
C MET A 226 -21.48 28.86 7.87
N HIS A 227 -22.58 28.78 7.10
CA HIS A 227 -22.99 29.88 6.20
C HIS A 227 -23.29 31.18 6.96
N GLY A 228 -23.97 31.08 8.11
CA GLY A 228 -24.25 32.25 8.96
C GLY A 228 -22.96 32.89 9.48
N ALA A 229 -22.03 32.06 10.00
CA ALA A 229 -20.74 32.52 10.49
C ALA A 229 -19.93 33.19 9.37
N VAL A 230 -19.81 32.56 8.19
CA VAL A 230 -19.06 33.10 7.02
C VAL A 230 -19.65 34.42 6.55
N GLN A 231 -20.97 34.54 6.46
CA GLN A 231 -21.62 35.81 6.07
C GLN A 231 -21.34 36.93 7.08
N ARG A 232 -21.45 36.62 8.36
CA ARG A 232 -21.17 37.56 9.45
C ARG A 232 -19.71 38.02 9.45
N GLU A 233 -18.77 37.10 9.36
CA GLU A 233 -17.34 37.39 9.33
C GLU A 233 -16.96 38.20 8.08
N SER A 234 -17.45 37.80 6.90
CA SER A 234 -17.22 38.53 5.66
C SER A 234 -17.77 39.95 5.70
N LYS A 235 -18.94 40.14 6.30
CA LYS A 235 -19.54 41.47 6.49
C LYS A 235 -18.66 42.29 7.45
N ASN A 236 -18.21 41.71 8.55
CA ASN A 236 -17.36 42.40 9.52
C ASN A 236 -16.03 42.87 8.92
N VAL A 237 -15.39 42.05 8.07
CA VAL A 237 -14.15 42.45 7.35
C VAL A 237 -14.39 43.65 6.42
N ARG A 238 -15.58 43.76 5.83
CA ARG A 238 -15.92 44.88 4.92
C ARG A 238 -16.28 46.15 5.66
N GLU A 239 -16.92 46.04 6.80
CA GLU A 239 -17.43 47.19 7.56
C GLU A 239 -16.43 47.65 8.65
N ASN A 240 -15.57 46.79 9.12
CA ASN A 240 -14.61 47.02 10.20
C ASN A 240 -13.22 46.49 9.84
N ALA A 241 -12.74 45.49 10.61
CA ALA A 241 -11.45 44.86 10.39
C ALA A 241 -11.52 43.34 10.69
N GLY A 242 -10.65 42.56 10.07
CA GLY A 242 -10.48 41.12 10.32
C GLY A 242 -9.02 40.76 10.54
N ILE A 243 -8.81 39.68 11.27
CA ILE A 243 -7.48 39.07 11.49
C ILE A 243 -7.54 37.65 10.99
N LEU A 244 -6.53 37.26 10.20
CA LEU A 244 -6.35 35.91 9.69
C LEU A 244 -5.09 35.28 10.31
N ASP A 245 -5.21 34.06 10.86
CA ASP A 245 -4.05 33.26 11.23
C ASP A 245 -3.41 32.63 9.98
N GLY A 246 -2.35 33.25 9.50
CA GLY A 246 -1.55 32.77 8.38
C GLY A 246 -0.41 31.84 8.77
N SER A 247 -0.36 31.34 10.02
CA SER A 247 0.77 30.53 10.51
C SER A 247 0.95 29.23 9.73
N THR A 248 -0.13 28.67 9.17
CA THR A 248 -0.11 27.40 8.40
C THR A 248 0.39 27.57 6.99
N LEU A 249 0.43 28.79 6.44
CA LEU A 249 1.00 29.06 5.12
C LEU A 249 2.52 28.90 5.17
N GLY A 250 3.13 28.40 4.10
CA GLY A 250 4.59 28.37 3.98
C GLY A 250 5.17 29.78 3.84
N LYS A 251 6.38 29.96 4.34
CA LYS A 251 7.16 31.20 4.19
C LYS A 251 8.54 30.80 3.70
N ILE A 252 8.93 31.33 2.56
CA ILE A 252 10.24 31.12 1.95
C ILE A 252 10.94 32.46 1.91
N GLU A 253 12.09 32.53 2.55
CA GLU A 253 12.95 33.71 2.51
C GLU A 253 14.02 33.51 1.43
N ILE A 254 14.10 34.45 0.47
CA ILE A 254 15.06 34.42 -0.63
C ILE A 254 15.97 35.64 -0.48
N LYS A 255 17.29 35.38 -0.31
CA LYS A 255 18.33 36.43 -0.14
C LYS A 255 19.51 36.14 -1.03
N GLY A 256 20.09 37.18 -1.61
CA GLY A 256 21.30 37.12 -2.42
C GLY A 256 21.30 38.14 -3.54
N GLU A 257 22.45 38.33 -4.17
CA GLU A 257 22.62 39.28 -5.28
C GLU A 257 21.71 38.94 -6.46
N ASP A 258 21.50 37.65 -6.71
CA ASP A 258 20.69 37.13 -7.81
C ASP A 258 19.20 36.91 -7.44
N ALA A 259 18.76 37.34 -6.23
CA ALA A 259 17.42 37.06 -5.73
C ALA A 259 16.33 37.57 -6.68
N LEU A 260 16.49 38.78 -7.25
CA LEU A 260 15.53 39.34 -8.19
C LEU A 260 15.45 38.53 -9.49
N GLU A 261 16.60 38.11 -10.03
CA GLU A 261 16.64 37.26 -11.24
C GLU A 261 15.99 35.92 -10.97
N PHE A 262 16.35 35.26 -9.87
CA PHE A 262 15.75 33.99 -9.44
C PHE A 262 14.23 34.07 -9.30
N MET A 263 13.72 35.15 -8.70
CA MET A 263 12.26 35.34 -8.57
C MET A 263 11.57 35.49 -9.94
N ASN A 264 12.21 36.18 -10.90
CA ASN A 264 11.66 36.31 -12.25
C ASN A 264 11.71 35.00 -13.07
N LEU A 265 12.58 34.04 -12.70
CA LEU A 265 12.63 32.71 -13.34
C LEU A 265 11.55 31.76 -12.84
N ILE A 266 11.23 31.81 -11.54
CA ILE A 266 10.35 30.83 -10.91
C ILE A 266 8.86 31.22 -11.05
N TYR A 267 8.56 32.52 -11.00
CA TYR A 267 7.19 33.01 -10.97
C TYR A 267 6.80 33.65 -12.31
N THR A 268 5.53 33.60 -12.62
CA THR A 268 4.98 34.19 -13.85
C THR A 268 5.05 35.71 -13.88
N ASN A 269 5.14 36.35 -12.72
CA ASN A 269 5.13 37.82 -12.62
C ASN A 269 6.56 38.37 -12.74
N SER A 270 6.69 39.58 -13.33
CA SER A 270 7.95 40.29 -13.24
C SER A 270 8.03 41.14 -11.98
N PHE A 271 9.11 40.97 -11.22
CA PHE A 271 9.39 41.68 -9.97
C PHE A 271 10.34 42.88 -10.16
N THR A 272 10.89 43.06 -11.37
CA THR A 272 11.86 44.12 -11.71
C THR A 272 11.35 45.52 -11.37
N LYS A 273 10.10 45.81 -11.74
CA LYS A 273 9.47 47.11 -11.46
C LYS A 273 8.66 47.16 -10.17
N MET A 274 8.72 46.09 -9.36
CA MET A 274 8.02 46.02 -8.08
C MET A 274 8.71 46.94 -7.07
N LYS A 275 7.92 47.79 -6.41
CA LYS A 275 8.45 48.70 -5.39
C LYS A 275 8.84 47.94 -4.14
N GLN A 276 9.93 48.37 -3.49
CA GLN A 276 10.30 47.88 -2.17
C GLN A 276 9.17 48.15 -1.16
N GLY A 277 8.93 47.22 -0.25
CA GLY A 277 7.84 47.28 0.73
C GLY A 277 6.46 46.94 0.16
N SER A 278 6.35 46.55 -1.11
CA SER A 278 5.09 46.12 -1.71
C SER A 278 4.96 44.59 -1.74
N ALA A 279 3.71 44.12 -1.90
CA ALA A 279 3.37 42.72 -2.03
C ALA A 279 2.61 42.46 -3.33
N ARG A 280 2.76 41.29 -3.91
CA ARG A 280 2.08 40.89 -5.14
C ARG A 280 1.77 39.39 -5.10
N TYR A 281 0.55 39.03 -5.53
CA TYR A 281 0.19 37.65 -5.78
C TYR A 281 0.91 37.12 -7.03
N ALA A 282 1.40 35.89 -6.96
CA ALA A 282 2.16 35.26 -8.04
C ALA A 282 1.93 33.74 -8.08
N LEU A 283 2.09 33.19 -9.29
CA LEU A 283 2.00 31.77 -9.56
C LEU A 283 3.40 31.20 -9.81
N MET A 284 3.72 30.12 -9.08
CA MET A 284 4.93 29.34 -9.29
C MET A 284 4.65 28.24 -10.32
N LEU A 285 5.49 28.14 -11.36
CA LEU A 285 5.34 27.15 -12.41
C LEU A 285 6.47 26.10 -12.35
N GLY A 286 6.16 24.93 -12.87
CA GLY A 286 7.16 23.94 -13.24
C GLY A 286 7.77 24.20 -14.61
N GLU A 287 8.80 23.44 -14.97
CA GLU A 287 9.42 23.50 -16.31
C GLU A 287 8.43 23.13 -17.44
N ASP A 288 7.40 22.36 -17.11
CA ASP A 288 6.30 21.96 -17.98
C ASP A 288 5.21 23.05 -18.13
N GLY A 289 5.38 24.20 -17.45
CA GLY A 289 4.42 25.29 -17.43
C GLY A 289 3.18 25.07 -16.55
N MET A 290 3.12 23.91 -15.83
CA MET A 290 2.01 23.64 -14.91
C MET A 290 2.20 24.38 -13.57
N VAL A 291 1.07 24.83 -13.00
CA VAL A 291 1.07 25.52 -11.71
C VAL A 291 1.50 24.53 -10.60
N LYS A 292 2.58 24.86 -9.90
CA LYS A 292 3.06 24.10 -8.74
C LYS A 292 2.52 24.65 -7.42
N ASP A 293 2.45 25.97 -7.31
CA ASP A 293 1.94 26.66 -6.12
C ASP A 293 1.58 28.10 -6.45
N ASP A 294 0.95 28.77 -5.50
CA ASP A 294 0.61 30.17 -5.56
C ASP A 294 0.85 30.85 -4.19
N GLY A 295 1.01 32.16 -4.21
CA GLY A 295 1.21 32.88 -2.96
C GLY A 295 1.46 34.38 -3.13
N ILE A 296 1.76 35.00 -2.02
CA ILE A 296 2.07 36.43 -1.95
C ILE A 296 3.59 36.58 -1.88
N ILE A 297 4.14 37.37 -2.77
CA ILE A 297 5.55 37.73 -2.80
C ILE A 297 5.71 39.15 -2.25
N CYS A 298 6.46 39.29 -1.18
CA CYS A 298 6.82 40.57 -0.57
C CYS A 298 8.26 40.94 -0.96
N LYS A 299 8.47 42.12 -1.53
CA LYS A 299 9.78 42.65 -1.88
C LYS A 299 10.33 43.53 -0.76
N ILE A 300 11.31 43.03 -0.04
CA ILE A 300 12.01 43.80 1.02
C ILE A 300 13.10 44.68 0.41
N SER A 301 13.85 44.12 -0.57
CA SER A 301 14.81 44.82 -1.41
C SER A 301 15.00 44.04 -2.72
N ASP A 302 15.89 44.50 -3.63
CA ASP A 302 16.22 43.74 -4.83
C ASP A 302 16.98 42.43 -4.52
N GLN A 303 17.60 42.36 -3.35
CA GLN A 303 18.35 41.19 -2.89
C GLN A 303 17.60 40.39 -1.82
N HIS A 304 16.34 40.76 -1.51
CA HIS A 304 15.60 40.13 -0.41
C HIS A 304 14.10 40.10 -0.66
N PHE A 305 13.55 38.90 -0.76
CA PHE A 305 12.12 38.63 -0.93
C PHE A 305 11.62 37.65 0.13
N ILE A 306 10.34 37.74 0.46
CA ILE A 306 9.61 36.75 1.25
C ILE A 306 8.44 36.29 0.40
N ALA A 307 8.40 34.99 0.12
CA ALA A 307 7.30 34.34 -0.60
C ALA A 307 6.45 33.54 0.38
N THR A 308 5.13 33.61 0.25
CA THR A 308 4.23 32.65 0.90
C THR A 308 3.89 31.53 -0.06
N THR A 309 3.53 30.37 0.47
CA THR A 309 3.03 29.22 -0.27
C THR A 309 1.74 28.72 0.36
N THR A 310 0.96 27.90 -0.34
CA THR A 310 -0.24 27.29 0.23
C THR A 310 0.11 26.33 1.38
N THR A 311 -0.81 26.10 2.30
CA THR A 311 -0.62 25.19 3.44
C THR A 311 -0.30 23.75 2.98
N GLY A 312 -0.92 23.30 1.90
CA GLY A 312 -0.70 21.97 1.33
C GLY A 312 0.67 21.79 0.70
N ALA A 313 1.21 22.81 0.06
CA ALA A 313 2.49 22.75 -0.65
C ALA A 313 3.73 22.84 0.27
N VAL A 314 3.58 23.30 1.51
CA VAL A 314 4.70 23.41 2.47
C VAL A 314 5.43 22.09 2.66
N SER A 315 4.70 20.98 2.73
CA SER A 315 5.29 19.64 2.86
C SER A 315 6.10 19.24 1.63
N TYR A 316 5.73 19.71 0.46
CA TYR A 316 6.38 19.40 -0.82
C TYR A 316 7.66 20.22 -1.04
N THR A 317 7.66 21.48 -0.65
CA THR A 317 8.83 22.37 -0.76
C THR A 317 10.01 21.93 0.10
N HIS A 318 9.75 21.30 1.24
CA HIS A 318 10.81 20.75 2.08
C HIS A 318 11.43 19.43 1.55
N LEU A 319 10.72 18.72 0.66
CA LEU A 319 11.18 17.45 0.09
C LEU A 319 11.90 17.60 -1.27
N THR A 320 11.78 18.74 -1.93
CA THR A 320 12.23 18.92 -3.34
C THR A 320 13.39 19.88 -3.54
N LEU A 321 13.91 20.50 -2.49
CA LEU A 321 15.17 21.22 -2.61
C LEU A 321 16.32 20.19 -2.61
N PRO A 322 16.99 19.94 -3.75
CA PRO A 322 18.21 19.14 -3.74
C PRO A 322 19.24 19.92 -2.97
N THR A 323 19.53 19.51 -1.75
CA THR A 323 20.78 19.88 -1.09
C THR A 323 21.90 19.27 -1.92
N LYS A 324 22.40 20.01 -2.90
CA LYS A 324 23.74 19.73 -3.40
C LYS A 324 24.69 20.12 -2.27
N ALA A 325 25.19 19.08 -1.56
CA ALA A 325 26.41 19.20 -0.79
C ALA A 325 27.60 19.41 -1.74
#